data_5f65b1a9def6996c0466a564064d1dbb
#
_entry.id   5f65b1a9def6996c0466a564064d1dbb
#
_cell.length_a   1.000
_cell.length_b   1.000
_cell.length_c   1.000
_cell.angle_alpha   90.00
_cell.angle_beta   90.00
_cell.angle_gamma   90.00
#
_symmetry.space_group_name_H-M   'P 1'
#
loop_
_entity.id
_entity.type
_entity.pdbx_description
1 polymer ?
#
loop_
_entity_poly.entity_id
_entity_poly.type
_entity_poly.pdbx_seq_one_letter_code
_entity_poly.pdbx_strand_id
1 'polypeptide(L)'
;VDERERVIVVRLGEVLRYDDAPGVHLKAPFLDTLRYFDSRVLTMDADAQPFLTQEKKYVLVDSYVKWRIQDPLKYFLTVGGSESGARQRLEQLTNSGLRDEVNKRPVKSVVSTDRAKIMQIVTVAADTEARKFGIEVVDVRLQRVDLPDEVSQSVYQRMKAERSRIANELRAQGAEAAEKIRAEAERKREVMLADAYRKGETLRGEGDARATAIYGSAAGRAPEFYSLYRSLSAYKESFRKKDDIMIVDPSADFFRYMKKPSR
;
A
#
# COMPACT_ATOMS: atom_id res chain seq x y z
N VAL A 1 -52.63 28.09 -7.65
CA VAL A 1 -51.53 27.26 -7.06
C VAL A 1 -50.42 27.15 -8.09
N ASP A 2 -49.22 27.52 -7.68
CA ASP A 2 -47.99 27.35 -8.50
C ASP A 2 -47.58 25.86 -8.57
N GLU A 3 -46.91 25.44 -9.65
CA GLU A 3 -46.32 24.11 -9.76
C GLU A 3 -45.32 23.77 -8.66
N ARG A 4 -44.74 24.78 -8.03
CA ARG A 4 -43.76 24.63 -6.94
C ARG A 4 -44.40 24.44 -5.57
N GLU A 5 -45.70 24.63 -5.48
CA GLU A 5 -46.44 24.65 -4.21
C GLU A 5 -47.58 23.64 -4.25
N ARG A 6 -47.84 23.06 -3.11
CA ARG A 6 -49.07 22.29 -2.84
C ARG A 6 -49.90 23.01 -1.80
N VAL A 7 -51.19 22.95 -1.94
CA VAL A 7 -52.12 23.70 -1.09
C VAL A 7 -53.11 22.81 -0.38
N ILE A 8 -53.31 23.06 0.89
CA ILE A 8 -54.39 22.48 1.68
C ILE A 8 -55.40 23.58 2.01
N VAL A 9 -56.65 23.29 1.76
CA VAL A 9 -57.77 24.16 2.15
C VAL A 9 -58.32 23.66 3.48
N VAL A 10 -58.22 24.51 4.51
CA VAL A 10 -58.70 24.22 5.85
C VAL A 10 -59.91 25.12 6.12
N ARG A 11 -61.02 24.51 6.52
CA ARG A 11 -62.25 25.24 6.91
C ARG A 11 -62.61 24.96 8.37
N LEU A 12 -62.65 26.01 9.18
CA LEU A 12 -62.96 25.92 10.63
C LEU A 12 -62.10 24.86 11.39
N GLY A 13 -60.87 24.61 10.94
CA GLY A 13 -59.94 23.63 11.55
C GLY A 13 -59.98 22.25 10.91
N GLU A 14 -60.93 21.95 10.04
CA GLU A 14 -60.97 20.69 9.32
C GLU A 14 -60.40 20.81 7.90
N VAL A 15 -59.69 19.79 7.42
CA VAL A 15 -59.20 19.78 6.05
C VAL A 15 -60.33 19.43 5.12
N LEU A 16 -60.78 20.41 4.35
CA LEU A 16 -61.89 20.28 3.40
C LEU A 16 -61.40 19.63 2.10
N ARG A 17 -60.28 20.07 1.59
CA ARG A 17 -59.73 19.67 0.32
C ARG A 17 -58.21 19.84 0.34
N TYR A 18 -57.52 18.88 -0.21
CA TYR A 18 -56.10 19.01 -0.58
C TYR A 18 -56.02 18.88 -2.09
N ASP A 19 -55.53 19.92 -2.74
CA ASP A 19 -55.48 19.97 -4.19
C ASP A 19 -54.02 19.88 -4.64
N ASP A 20 -53.71 18.82 -5.37
CA ASP A 20 -52.37 18.56 -5.84
C ASP A 20 -52.10 19.14 -7.23
N ALA A 21 -53.14 19.60 -7.93
CA ALA A 21 -53.01 20.11 -9.28
C ALA A 21 -52.67 21.59 -9.31
N PRO A 22 -51.60 22.02 -9.99
CA PRO A 22 -51.36 23.44 -10.27
C PRO A 22 -52.49 24.03 -11.08
N GLY A 23 -52.87 25.25 -10.77
CA GLY A 23 -53.94 25.96 -11.49
C GLY A 23 -54.74 26.94 -10.66
N VAL A 24 -55.85 27.35 -11.21
CA VAL A 24 -56.77 28.30 -10.57
C VAL A 24 -57.87 27.54 -9.83
N HIS A 25 -57.96 27.80 -8.55
CA HIS A 25 -58.95 27.19 -7.65
C HIS A 25 -59.78 28.24 -6.95
N LEU A 26 -61.06 27.98 -6.78
CA LEU A 26 -62.00 28.88 -6.05
C LEU A 26 -62.01 28.51 -4.57
N LYS A 27 -61.96 29.53 -3.71
CA LYS A 27 -62.07 29.37 -2.27
C LYS A 27 -63.27 30.25 -1.75
N ALA A 28 -63.92 29.82 -0.67
CA ALA A 28 -64.89 30.62 0.02
C ALA A 28 -64.21 31.69 0.86
N PRO A 29 -64.45 32.99 0.57
CA PRO A 29 -63.87 34.06 1.37
C PRO A 29 -64.34 33.94 2.82
N PHE A 30 -63.51 34.29 3.79
CA PHE A 30 -63.71 34.25 5.23
C PHE A 30 -63.81 32.86 5.91
N LEU A 31 -64.16 31.79 5.18
CA LEU A 31 -64.33 30.46 5.76
C LEU A 31 -63.07 29.55 5.49
N ASP A 32 -62.45 29.75 4.34
CA ASP A 32 -61.33 28.86 3.89
C ASP A 32 -60.00 29.52 4.16
N THR A 33 -59.17 28.83 4.93
CA THR A 33 -57.76 29.17 5.15
C THR A 33 -56.87 28.28 4.27
N LEU A 34 -55.96 28.90 3.52
CA LEU A 34 -55.01 28.17 2.66
C LEU A 34 -53.67 27.96 3.38
N ARG A 35 -53.15 26.75 3.31
CA ARG A 35 -51.81 26.42 3.74
C ARG A 35 -51.00 25.98 2.54
N TYR A 36 -49.89 26.67 2.27
CA TYR A 36 -48.99 26.43 1.16
C TYR A 36 -47.80 25.61 1.64
N PHE A 37 -47.43 24.61 0.87
CA PHE A 37 -46.29 23.74 1.11
C PHE A 37 -45.40 23.68 -0.12
N ASP A 38 -44.11 23.82 0.08
CA ASP A 38 -43.11 23.70 -1.02
C ASP A 38 -43.02 22.24 -1.50
N SER A 39 -43.20 22.00 -2.80
CA SER A 39 -43.10 20.67 -3.42
C SER A 39 -41.70 20.34 -3.92
N ARG A 40 -40.79 21.32 -3.87
CA ARG A 40 -39.38 21.14 -4.30
C ARG A 40 -38.61 20.29 -3.30
N VAL A 41 -37.46 19.82 -3.75
CA VAL A 41 -36.50 19.13 -2.88
C VAL A 41 -35.85 20.16 -1.97
N LEU A 42 -36.08 20.03 -0.68
CA LEU A 42 -35.49 20.83 0.38
C LEU A 42 -34.23 20.14 0.91
N THR A 43 -33.29 20.94 1.40
CA THR A 43 -32.09 20.43 2.06
C THR A 43 -32.13 20.81 3.54
N MET A 44 -31.82 19.82 4.37
CA MET A 44 -31.65 20.02 5.80
C MET A 44 -30.22 19.63 6.15
N ASP A 45 -29.45 20.57 6.66
CA ASP A 45 -28.14 20.29 7.28
C ASP A 45 -28.39 19.88 8.74
N ALA A 46 -27.82 18.77 9.15
CA ALA A 46 -27.82 18.30 10.52
C ALA A 46 -26.48 18.67 11.17
N ASP A 47 -26.55 19.16 12.41
CA ASP A 47 -25.34 19.49 13.18
C ASP A 47 -24.47 18.26 13.42
N ALA A 48 -23.14 18.51 13.54
CA ALA A 48 -22.16 17.47 13.84
C ALA A 48 -22.50 16.75 15.16
N GLN A 49 -22.76 15.46 15.10
CA GLN A 49 -23.08 14.64 16.25
C GLN A 49 -21.98 13.60 16.52
N PRO A 50 -21.67 13.33 17.80
CA PRO A 50 -20.73 12.27 18.15
C PRO A 50 -21.40 10.88 18.09
N PHE A 51 -20.87 9.98 17.28
CA PHE A 51 -21.30 8.60 17.17
C PHE A 51 -20.23 7.65 17.66
N LEU A 52 -20.63 6.59 18.39
CA LEU A 52 -19.73 5.57 18.87
C LEU A 52 -19.58 4.47 17.81
N THR A 53 -18.34 4.12 17.49
CA THR A 53 -18.04 3.03 16.54
C THR A 53 -17.91 1.68 17.25
N GLN A 54 -17.84 0.58 16.49
CA GLN A 54 -17.59 -0.77 16.99
C GLN A 54 -16.32 -0.83 17.86
N GLU A 55 -15.31 -0.04 17.55
CA GLU A 55 -14.05 0.04 18.29
C GLU A 55 -14.16 0.88 19.58
N LYS A 56 -15.36 1.30 19.97
CA LYS A 56 -15.61 2.19 21.12
C LYS A 56 -14.89 3.55 21.01
N LYS A 57 -14.73 4.04 19.80
CA LYS A 57 -14.20 5.38 19.51
C LYS A 57 -15.32 6.30 19.05
N TYR A 58 -15.31 7.53 19.51
CA TYR A 58 -16.22 8.54 19.02
C TYR A 58 -15.72 9.10 17.69
N VAL A 59 -16.68 9.31 16.77
CA VAL A 59 -16.48 10.04 15.51
C VAL A 59 -17.53 11.13 15.42
N LEU A 60 -17.11 12.33 15.04
CA LEU A 60 -18.02 13.44 14.76
C LEU A 60 -18.47 13.30 13.32
N VAL A 61 -19.78 13.22 13.12
CA VAL A 61 -20.36 13.04 11.79
C VAL A 61 -21.31 14.18 11.49
N ASP A 62 -21.02 14.90 10.41
CA ASP A 62 -21.92 15.86 9.78
C ASP A 62 -22.69 15.16 8.67
N SER A 63 -23.98 15.46 8.57
CA SER A 63 -24.82 14.93 7.49
C SER A 63 -25.80 15.96 6.98
N TYR A 64 -26.21 15.80 5.74
CA TYR A 64 -27.35 16.53 5.21
C TYR A 64 -28.37 15.57 4.61
N VAL A 65 -29.63 15.99 4.64
CA VAL A 65 -30.75 15.21 4.13
C VAL A 65 -31.47 16.03 3.07
N LYS A 66 -31.65 15.42 1.90
CA LYS A 66 -32.53 15.95 0.86
C LYS A 66 -33.89 15.28 0.98
N TRP A 67 -34.90 16.08 1.10
CA TRP A 67 -36.27 15.61 1.32
C TRP A 67 -37.29 16.46 0.58
N ARG A 68 -38.49 15.95 0.39
CA ARG A 68 -39.60 16.70 -0.16
C ARG A 68 -40.92 16.27 0.49
N ILE A 69 -41.93 17.14 0.42
CA ILE A 69 -43.26 16.82 0.87
C ILE A 69 -43.96 16.03 -0.23
N GLN A 70 -44.23 14.74 0.03
CA GLN A 70 -44.92 13.87 -0.92
C GLN A 70 -46.43 13.89 -0.73
N ASP A 71 -46.88 13.84 0.53
CA ASP A 71 -48.31 13.84 0.89
C ASP A 71 -48.58 15.03 1.83
N PRO A 72 -49.09 16.16 1.31
CA PRO A 72 -49.35 17.35 2.10
C PRO A 72 -50.34 17.11 3.23
N LEU A 73 -51.34 16.23 3.02
CA LEU A 73 -52.37 15.95 4.03
C LEU A 73 -51.75 15.26 5.26
N LYS A 74 -51.01 14.18 5.03
CA LYS A 74 -50.31 13.48 6.11
C LYS A 74 -49.31 14.40 6.79
N TYR A 75 -48.56 15.18 6.02
CA TYR A 75 -47.61 16.16 6.53
C TYR A 75 -48.27 17.18 7.47
N PHE A 76 -49.44 17.74 7.07
CA PHE A 76 -50.17 18.66 7.89
C PHE A 76 -50.71 18.02 9.18
N LEU A 77 -51.28 16.82 9.09
CA LEU A 77 -51.87 16.12 10.25
C LEU A 77 -50.84 15.64 11.26
N THR A 78 -49.64 15.23 10.80
CA THR A 78 -48.63 14.60 11.68
C THR A 78 -47.58 15.58 12.21
N VAL A 79 -47.21 16.58 11.40
CA VAL A 79 -46.14 17.55 11.72
C VAL A 79 -46.70 18.95 11.92
N GLY A 80 -48.03 19.12 11.77
CA GLY A 80 -48.68 20.43 11.90
C GLY A 80 -48.37 21.40 10.75
N GLY A 81 -47.83 20.91 9.65
CA GLY A 81 -47.44 21.73 8.50
C GLY A 81 -46.26 22.65 8.76
N SER A 82 -45.46 22.40 9.78
CA SER A 82 -44.28 23.19 10.14
C SER A 82 -43.02 22.57 9.59
N GLU A 83 -42.22 23.36 8.85
CA GLU A 83 -40.91 22.92 8.36
C GLU A 83 -39.92 22.59 9.51
N SER A 84 -39.97 23.37 10.60
CA SER A 84 -39.14 23.13 11.78
C SER A 84 -39.47 21.78 12.45
N GLY A 85 -40.75 21.43 12.55
CA GLY A 85 -41.20 20.13 13.06
C GLY A 85 -40.74 18.97 12.17
N ALA A 86 -40.81 19.15 10.86
CA ALA A 86 -40.31 18.17 9.91
C ALA A 86 -38.80 17.98 10.03
N ARG A 87 -38.02 19.04 10.09
CA ARG A 87 -36.56 19.01 10.29
C ARG A 87 -36.19 18.25 11.55
N GLN A 88 -36.81 18.54 12.68
CA GLN A 88 -36.56 17.86 13.95
C GLN A 88 -36.84 16.35 13.86
N ARG A 89 -37.94 15.96 13.19
CA ARG A 89 -38.27 14.54 12.98
C ARG A 89 -37.27 13.85 12.07
N LEU A 90 -36.90 14.47 10.94
CA LEU A 90 -35.93 13.93 10.01
C LEU A 90 -34.54 13.79 10.64
N GLU A 91 -34.14 14.78 11.45
CA GLU A 91 -32.90 14.73 12.21
C GLU A 91 -32.87 13.53 13.18
N GLN A 92 -33.95 13.32 13.95
CA GLN A 92 -34.07 12.18 14.84
C GLN A 92 -33.97 10.85 14.09
N LEU A 93 -34.67 10.68 12.96
CA LEU A 93 -34.65 9.48 12.13
C LEU A 93 -33.26 9.22 11.54
N THR A 94 -32.66 10.26 10.99
CA THR A 94 -31.31 10.15 10.38
C THR A 94 -30.25 9.83 11.42
N ASN A 95 -30.27 10.53 12.56
CA ASN A 95 -29.32 10.29 13.65
C ASN A 95 -29.47 8.87 14.25
N SER A 96 -30.70 8.36 14.37
CA SER A 96 -30.94 6.99 14.80
C SER A 96 -30.38 5.98 13.80
N GLY A 97 -30.69 6.13 12.51
CA GLY A 97 -30.18 5.26 11.46
C GLY A 97 -28.65 5.30 11.34
N LEU A 98 -28.06 6.49 11.44
CA LEU A 98 -26.60 6.65 11.44
C LEU A 98 -25.97 5.99 12.67
N ARG A 99 -26.54 6.13 13.85
CA ARG A 99 -26.05 5.51 15.09
C ARG A 99 -26.01 3.99 14.97
N ASP A 100 -27.08 3.40 14.46
CA ASP A 100 -27.18 1.95 14.29
C ASP A 100 -26.16 1.40 13.30
N GLU A 101 -25.90 2.12 12.21
CA GLU A 101 -24.95 1.68 11.20
C GLU A 101 -23.49 1.96 11.55
N VAL A 102 -23.19 3.08 12.19
CA VAL A 102 -21.85 3.45 12.64
C VAL A 102 -21.39 2.54 13.77
N ASN A 103 -22.27 2.19 14.70
CA ASN A 103 -21.95 1.33 15.84
C ASN A 103 -21.56 -0.11 15.45
N LYS A 104 -21.99 -0.57 14.28
CA LYS A 104 -21.66 -1.90 13.75
C LYS A 104 -20.30 -1.97 13.03
N ARG A 105 -19.63 -0.83 12.83
CA ARG A 105 -18.49 -0.73 11.92
C ARG A 105 -17.26 -0.09 12.57
N PRO A 106 -16.04 -0.48 12.13
CA PRO A 106 -14.82 0.18 12.57
C PRO A 106 -14.69 1.58 11.92
N VAL A 107 -13.93 2.47 12.55
CA VAL A 107 -13.71 3.85 12.07
C VAL A 107 -13.29 3.90 10.61
N LYS A 108 -12.38 3.02 10.19
CA LYS A 108 -11.89 2.97 8.81
C LYS A 108 -13.00 2.73 7.79
N SER A 109 -13.95 1.85 8.09
CA SER A 109 -15.09 1.56 7.19
C SER A 109 -16.05 2.73 7.10
N VAL A 110 -16.29 3.45 8.19
CA VAL A 110 -17.15 4.63 8.21
C VAL A 110 -16.56 5.77 7.37
N VAL A 111 -15.23 5.97 7.46
CA VAL A 111 -14.56 7.08 6.76
C VAL A 111 -14.38 6.78 5.26
N SER A 112 -14.14 5.55 4.85
CA SER A 112 -13.72 5.26 3.47
C SER A 112 -14.49 4.14 2.76
N THR A 113 -14.42 2.91 3.28
CA THR A 113 -14.79 1.73 2.47
C THR A 113 -16.29 1.53 2.32
N ASP A 114 -17.05 1.73 3.38
CA ASP A 114 -18.48 1.41 3.43
C ASP A 114 -19.38 2.64 3.43
N ARG A 115 -18.81 3.83 3.26
CA ARG A 115 -19.54 5.10 3.31
C ARG A 115 -20.77 5.12 2.39
N ALA A 116 -20.63 4.64 1.16
CA ALA A 116 -21.73 4.59 0.21
C ALA A 116 -22.85 3.63 0.66
N LYS A 117 -22.49 2.48 1.22
CA LYS A 117 -23.46 1.52 1.76
C LYS A 117 -24.20 2.06 2.97
N ILE A 118 -23.48 2.74 3.88
CA ILE A 118 -24.10 3.38 5.04
C ILE A 118 -25.13 4.40 4.60
N MET A 119 -24.78 5.29 3.67
CA MET A 119 -25.71 6.30 3.15
C MET A 119 -26.95 5.67 2.52
N GLN A 120 -26.77 4.62 1.71
CA GLN A 120 -27.89 3.93 1.09
C GLN A 120 -28.83 3.26 2.12
N ILE A 121 -28.28 2.55 3.10
CA ILE A 121 -29.08 1.91 4.15
C ILE A 121 -29.84 2.94 4.99
N VAL A 122 -29.17 4.02 5.41
CA VAL A 122 -29.78 5.08 6.19
C VAL A 122 -30.86 5.82 5.39
N THR A 123 -30.61 6.09 4.09
CA THR A 123 -31.62 6.72 3.22
C THR A 123 -32.88 5.87 3.14
N VAL A 124 -32.77 4.56 2.88
CA VAL A 124 -33.92 3.67 2.78
C VAL A 124 -34.66 3.55 4.12
N ALA A 125 -33.94 3.42 5.23
CA ALA A 125 -34.54 3.35 6.55
C ALA A 125 -35.25 4.66 6.92
N ALA A 126 -34.61 5.81 6.69
CA ALA A 126 -35.20 7.11 6.94
C ALA A 126 -36.43 7.39 6.05
N ASP A 127 -36.36 7.03 4.75
CA ASP A 127 -37.49 7.19 3.83
C ASP A 127 -38.71 6.36 4.26
N THR A 128 -38.49 5.10 4.66
CA THR A 128 -39.56 4.21 5.12
C THR A 128 -40.32 4.78 6.29
N GLU A 129 -39.63 5.37 7.25
CA GLU A 129 -40.24 6.01 8.41
C GLU A 129 -40.83 7.41 8.09
N ALA A 130 -40.13 8.19 7.27
CA ALA A 130 -40.53 9.53 6.88
C ALA A 130 -41.86 9.53 6.06
N ARG A 131 -42.11 8.50 5.26
CA ARG A 131 -43.38 8.33 4.51
C ARG A 131 -44.60 8.26 5.42
N LYS A 132 -44.46 7.83 6.65
CA LYS A 132 -45.54 7.86 7.65
C LYS A 132 -45.99 9.30 7.98
N PHE A 133 -45.12 10.27 7.82
CA PHE A 133 -45.33 11.69 8.04
C PHE A 133 -45.62 12.48 6.75
N GLY A 134 -45.79 11.79 5.61
CA GLY A 134 -46.00 12.42 4.31
C GLY A 134 -44.75 13.03 3.68
N ILE A 135 -43.57 12.67 4.17
CA ILE A 135 -42.27 13.14 3.70
C ILE A 135 -41.59 12.01 2.93
N GLU A 136 -40.94 12.34 1.81
CA GLU A 136 -40.04 11.45 1.08
C GLU A 136 -38.63 11.91 1.30
N VAL A 137 -37.76 10.99 1.75
CA VAL A 137 -36.32 11.24 1.86
C VAL A 137 -35.64 10.80 0.55
N VAL A 138 -35.18 11.80 -0.21
CA VAL A 138 -34.55 11.57 -1.52
C VAL A 138 -33.15 11.02 -1.36
N ASP A 139 -32.37 11.60 -0.44
CA ASP A 139 -30.96 11.21 -0.23
C ASP A 139 -30.46 11.65 1.15
N VAL A 140 -29.64 10.83 1.77
CA VAL A 140 -28.90 11.16 2.99
C VAL A 140 -27.43 11.07 2.71
N ARG A 141 -26.67 12.13 2.95
CA ARG A 141 -25.23 12.18 2.71
C ARG A 141 -24.46 12.58 3.97
N LEU A 142 -23.39 11.83 4.21
CA LEU A 142 -22.38 12.23 5.18
C LEU A 142 -21.55 13.36 4.55
N GLN A 143 -21.46 14.49 5.20
CA GLN A 143 -20.68 15.63 4.73
C GLN A 143 -19.22 15.49 5.21
N ARG A 144 -19.05 15.33 6.51
CA ARG A 144 -17.76 15.25 7.18
C ARG A 144 -17.77 14.16 8.24
N VAL A 145 -16.66 13.48 8.39
CA VAL A 145 -16.44 12.48 9.45
C VAL A 145 -15.08 12.75 10.05
N ASP A 146 -15.06 13.28 11.26
CA ASP A 146 -13.84 13.64 11.98
C ASP A 146 -13.70 12.84 13.26
N LEU A 147 -12.46 12.74 13.73
CA LEU A 147 -12.18 12.27 15.06
C LEU A 147 -12.18 13.46 16.02
N PRO A 148 -12.72 13.32 17.25
CA PRO A 148 -12.55 14.34 18.27
C PRO A 148 -11.09 14.71 18.47
N ASP A 149 -10.80 15.99 18.66
CA ASP A 149 -9.41 16.49 18.76
C ASP A 149 -8.60 15.82 19.87
N GLU A 150 -9.25 15.44 20.97
CA GLU A 150 -8.63 14.79 22.14
C GLU A 150 -8.02 13.42 21.80
N VAL A 151 -8.58 12.68 20.85
CA VAL A 151 -8.09 11.35 20.45
C VAL A 151 -7.27 11.38 19.16
N SER A 152 -7.41 12.43 18.37
CA SER A 152 -6.75 12.60 17.07
C SER A 152 -5.22 12.48 17.20
N GLN A 153 -4.63 13.19 18.14
CA GLN A 153 -3.19 13.19 18.38
C GLN A 153 -2.64 11.80 18.70
N SER A 154 -3.32 11.06 19.58
CA SER A 154 -2.88 9.71 20.00
C SER A 154 -3.01 8.70 18.85
N VAL A 155 -4.03 8.81 18.02
CA VAL A 155 -4.23 7.98 16.83
C VAL A 155 -3.15 8.25 15.79
N TYR A 156 -2.84 9.51 15.51
CA TYR A 156 -1.77 9.87 14.58
C TYR A 156 -0.40 9.38 15.05
N GLN A 157 -0.07 9.50 16.33
CA GLN A 157 1.18 8.98 16.90
C GLN A 157 1.27 7.46 16.75
N ARG A 158 0.18 6.74 17.03
CA ARG A 158 0.13 5.28 16.85
C ARG A 158 0.28 4.88 15.39
N MET A 159 -0.41 5.55 14.47
CA MET A 159 -0.27 5.29 13.03
C MET A 159 1.15 5.57 12.53
N LYS A 160 1.79 6.64 13.01
CA LYS A 160 3.18 6.97 12.68
C LYS A 160 4.14 5.90 13.20
N ALA A 161 3.97 5.45 14.43
CA ALA A 161 4.77 4.37 15.03
C ALA A 161 4.60 3.04 14.25
N GLU A 162 3.38 2.68 13.92
CA GLU A 162 3.10 1.46 13.15
C GLU A 162 3.70 1.51 11.73
N ARG A 163 3.58 2.62 11.04
CA ARG A 163 4.23 2.81 9.72
C ARG A 163 5.75 2.75 9.82
N SER A 164 6.33 3.33 10.87
CA SER A 164 7.76 3.24 11.13
C SER A 164 8.21 1.80 11.39
N ARG A 165 7.43 1.04 12.18
CA ARG A 165 7.68 -0.39 12.42
C ARG A 165 7.69 -1.20 11.12
N ILE A 166 6.66 -1.06 10.30
CA ILE A 166 6.56 -1.76 9.00
C ILE A 166 7.72 -1.36 8.08
N ALA A 167 8.06 -0.08 8.02
CA ALA A 167 9.19 0.39 7.21
C ALA A 167 10.53 -0.20 7.66
N ASN A 168 10.76 -0.28 8.97
CA ASN A 168 11.96 -0.89 9.53
C ASN A 168 12.03 -2.39 9.27
N GLU A 169 10.90 -3.08 9.40
CA GLU A 169 10.79 -4.50 9.07
C GLU A 169 11.13 -4.79 7.60
N LEU A 170 10.55 -4.02 6.68
CA LEU A 170 10.85 -4.15 5.24
C LEU A 170 12.31 -3.82 4.91
N ARG A 171 12.90 -2.83 5.59
CA ARG A 171 14.34 -2.53 5.42
C ARG A 171 15.22 -3.67 5.94
N ALA A 172 14.88 -4.26 7.10
CA ALA A 172 15.60 -5.39 7.65
C ALA A 172 15.53 -6.62 6.73
N GLN A 173 14.34 -6.93 6.20
CA GLN A 173 14.17 -8.01 5.20
C GLN A 173 14.96 -7.73 3.93
N GLY A 174 14.98 -6.49 3.46
CA GLY A 174 15.79 -6.09 2.30
C GLY A 174 17.28 -6.22 2.54
N ALA A 175 17.78 -5.86 3.73
CA ALA A 175 19.17 -6.01 4.11
C ALA A 175 19.56 -7.50 4.21
N GLU A 176 18.72 -8.33 4.83
CA GLU A 176 18.93 -9.78 4.90
C GLU A 176 19.00 -10.41 3.51
N ALA A 177 18.09 -10.07 2.62
CA ALA A 177 18.08 -10.59 1.25
C ALA A 177 19.32 -10.15 0.48
N ALA A 178 19.76 -8.90 0.64
CA ALA A 178 20.98 -8.39 0.00
C ALA A 178 22.22 -9.11 0.50
N GLU A 179 22.32 -9.40 1.80
CA GLU A 179 23.45 -10.12 2.37
C GLU A 179 23.49 -11.57 1.90
N LYS A 180 22.35 -12.24 1.82
CA LYS A 180 22.27 -13.59 1.24
C LYS A 180 22.76 -13.62 -0.21
N ILE A 181 22.32 -12.67 -1.03
CA ILE A 181 22.74 -12.58 -2.43
C ILE A 181 24.25 -12.33 -2.54
N ARG A 182 24.81 -11.45 -1.71
CA ARG A 182 26.26 -11.18 -1.68
C ARG A 182 27.05 -12.42 -1.28
N ALA A 183 26.66 -13.07 -0.19
CA ALA A 183 27.32 -14.28 0.28
C ALA A 183 27.29 -15.41 -0.75
N GLU A 184 26.15 -15.60 -1.44
CA GLU A 184 26.07 -16.57 -2.53
C GLU A 184 26.95 -16.18 -3.73
N ALA A 185 27.02 -14.93 -4.09
CA ALA A 185 27.85 -14.44 -5.17
C ALA A 185 29.35 -14.61 -4.85
N GLU A 186 29.77 -14.28 -3.64
CA GLU A 186 31.16 -14.49 -3.18
C GLU A 186 31.53 -15.96 -3.15
N ARG A 187 30.66 -16.82 -2.62
CA ARG A 187 30.87 -18.27 -2.64
C ARG A 187 31.02 -18.78 -4.07
N LYS A 188 30.16 -18.37 -5.00
CA LYS A 188 30.24 -18.76 -6.41
C LYS A 188 31.56 -18.28 -7.04
N ARG A 189 31.98 -17.05 -6.72
CA ARG A 189 33.25 -16.48 -7.18
C ARG A 189 34.44 -17.32 -6.69
N GLU A 190 34.49 -17.63 -5.39
CA GLU A 190 35.51 -18.45 -4.77
C GLU A 190 35.64 -19.85 -5.44
N VAL A 191 34.51 -20.54 -5.59
CA VAL A 191 34.43 -21.82 -6.25
C VAL A 191 34.93 -21.74 -7.70
N MET A 192 34.53 -20.71 -8.42
CA MET A 192 34.92 -20.51 -9.83
C MET A 192 36.43 -20.22 -9.96
N LEU A 193 36.98 -19.41 -9.05
CA LEU A 193 38.42 -19.13 -9.01
C LEU A 193 39.25 -20.41 -8.67
N ALA A 194 38.79 -21.16 -7.65
CA ALA A 194 39.44 -22.41 -7.26
C ALA A 194 39.42 -23.45 -8.40
N ASP A 195 38.28 -23.57 -9.10
CA ASP A 195 38.18 -24.46 -10.27
C ASP A 195 39.06 -24.01 -11.43
N ALA A 196 39.17 -22.73 -11.70
CA ALA A 196 40.03 -22.18 -12.73
C ALA A 196 41.52 -22.43 -12.38
N TYR A 197 41.89 -22.23 -11.12
CA TYR A 197 43.21 -22.49 -10.62
C TYR A 197 43.58 -23.97 -10.74
N ARG A 198 42.70 -24.87 -10.29
CA ARG A 198 42.84 -26.30 -10.42
C ARG A 198 43.05 -26.73 -11.88
N LYS A 199 42.21 -26.23 -12.80
CA LYS A 199 42.37 -26.52 -14.24
C LYS A 199 43.68 -26.01 -14.80
N GLY A 200 44.11 -24.81 -14.39
CA GLY A 200 45.39 -24.22 -14.79
C GLY A 200 46.56 -25.05 -14.32
N GLU A 201 46.59 -25.48 -13.06
CA GLU A 201 47.66 -26.34 -12.51
C GLU A 201 47.66 -27.74 -13.13
N THR A 202 46.47 -28.31 -13.38
CA THR A 202 46.37 -29.61 -14.08
C THR A 202 46.97 -29.51 -15.49
N LEU A 203 46.60 -28.47 -16.26
CA LEU A 203 47.14 -28.27 -17.62
C LEU A 203 48.63 -28.00 -17.61
N ARG A 204 49.16 -27.26 -16.62
CA ARG A 204 50.59 -27.04 -16.41
C ARG A 204 51.31 -28.35 -16.12
N GLY A 205 50.76 -29.14 -15.18
CA GLY A 205 51.33 -30.45 -14.84
C GLY A 205 51.33 -31.42 -16.01
N GLU A 206 50.26 -31.45 -16.81
CA GLU A 206 50.25 -32.26 -18.05
C GLU A 206 51.30 -31.78 -19.07
N GLY A 207 51.48 -30.45 -19.20
CA GLY A 207 52.51 -29.87 -20.05
C GLY A 207 53.91 -30.25 -19.61
N ASP A 208 54.19 -30.13 -18.33
CA ASP A 208 55.45 -30.47 -17.72
C ASP A 208 55.74 -32.00 -17.85
N ALA A 209 54.73 -32.82 -17.64
CA ALA A 209 54.83 -34.26 -17.82
C ALA A 209 55.18 -34.64 -19.28
N ARG A 210 54.51 -34.01 -20.26
CA ARG A 210 54.83 -34.23 -21.70
C ARG A 210 56.20 -33.73 -22.05
N ALA A 211 56.61 -32.56 -21.58
CA ALA A 211 57.95 -32.04 -21.80
C ALA A 211 59.00 -32.98 -21.23
N THR A 212 58.80 -33.41 -19.98
CA THR A 212 59.75 -34.40 -19.34
C THR A 212 59.80 -35.70 -20.09
N ALA A 213 58.72 -36.24 -20.58
CA ALA A 213 58.67 -37.44 -21.39
C ALA A 213 59.46 -37.27 -22.72
N ILE A 214 59.30 -36.14 -23.41
CA ILE A 214 60.00 -35.80 -24.64
C ILE A 214 61.51 -35.67 -24.37
N TYR A 215 61.92 -34.93 -23.35
CA TYR A 215 63.32 -34.78 -22.97
C TYR A 215 63.90 -36.10 -22.52
N GLY A 216 63.20 -36.93 -21.75
CA GLY A 216 63.63 -38.24 -21.33
C GLY A 216 63.89 -39.19 -22.51
N SER A 217 62.98 -39.20 -23.49
CA SER A 217 63.16 -40.03 -24.70
C SER A 217 64.31 -39.53 -25.58
N ALA A 218 64.51 -38.23 -25.68
CA ALA A 218 65.66 -37.66 -26.42
C ALA A 218 67.00 -37.94 -25.72
N ALA A 219 67.05 -37.82 -24.40
CA ALA A 219 68.23 -38.13 -23.58
C ALA A 219 68.64 -39.60 -23.70
N GLY A 220 67.64 -40.50 -23.79
CA GLY A 220 67.90 -41.92 -23.99
C GLY A 220 68.56 -42.26 -25.33
N ARG A 221 68.36 -41.40 -26.36
CA ARG A 221 68.97 -41.57 -27.69
C ARG A 221 70.42 -41.05 -27.79
N ALA A 222 70.81 -40.05 -27.02
CA ALA A 222 72.12 -39.43 -27.03
C ALA A 222 72.52 -38.94 -25.63
N PRO A 223 72.86 -39.82 -24.70
CA PRO A 223 73.09 -39.49 -23.28
C PRO A 223 74.25 -38.50 -23.06
N GLU A 224 75.32 -38.60 -23.80
CA GLU A 224 76.48 -37.69 -23.67
C GLU A 224 76.13 -36.26 -24.12
N PHE A 225 75.40 -36.09 -25.23
CA PHE A 225 74.95 -34.79 -25.71
C PHE A 225 73.95 -34.14 -24.71
N TYR A 226 73.05 -34.94 -24.17
CA TYR A 226 72.11 -34.43 -23.17
C TYR A 226 72.79 -33.97 -21.88
N SER A 227 73.80 -34.71 -21.42
CA SER A 227 74.56 -34.32 -20.23
C SER A 227 75.35 -33.02 -20.47
N LEU A 228 75.95 -32.85 -21.64
CA LEU A 228 76.59 -31.59 -22.04
C LEU A 228 75.61 -30.41 -22.10
N TYR A 229 74.48 -30.61 -22.79
CA TYR A 229 73.45 -29.59 -22.92
C TYR A 229 72.87 -29.17 -21.54
N ARG A 230 72.64 -30.13 -20.67
CA ARG A 230 72.10 -29.87 -19.31
C ARG A 230 73.16 -29.16 -18.45
N SER A 231 74.40 -29.48 -18.54
CA SER A 231 75.48 -28.79 -17.83
C SER A 231 75.62 -27.33 -18.31
N LEU A 232 75.59 -27.09 -19.62
CA LEU A 232 75.63 -25.74 -20.19
C LEU A 232 74.44 -24.91 -19.78
N SER A 233 73.23 -25.51 -19.75
CA SER A 233 72.02 -24.84 -19.29
C SER A 233 72.11 -24.51 -17.80
N ALA A 234 72.61 -25.42 -16.99
CA ALA A 234 72.86 -25.19 -15.57
C ALA A 234 73.88 -24.07 -15.33
N TYR A 235 74.96 -24.03 -16.12
CA TYR A 235 75.93 -22.92 -16.03
C TYR A 235 75.30 -21.60 -16.39
N LYS A 236 74.51 -21.52 -17.47
CA LYS A 236 73.79 -20.27 -17.88
C LYS A 236 72.88 -19.76 -16.79
N GLU A 237 72.20 -20.64 -16.11
CA GLU A 237 71.22 -20.19 -15.05
C GLU A 237 71.99 -19.84 -13.76
N SER A 238 72.97 -20.61 -13.36
CA SER A 238 73.79 -20.34 -12.16
C SER A 238 74.62 -19.06 -12.25
N PHE A 239 75.10 -18.70 -13.47
CA PHE A 239 75.91 -17.48 -13.69
C PHE A 239 75.09 -16.32 -14.29
N ARG A 240 73.78 -16.33 -14.17
CA ARG A 240 72.85 -15.31 -14.75
C ARG A 240 72.96 -14.00 -14.05
N LYS A 241 73.11 -13.98 -12.70
CA LYS A 241 73.24 -12.79 -11.89
C LYS A 241 74.69 -12.38 -11.71
N LYS A 242 75.05 -11.13 -11.95
CA LYS A 242 76.41 -10.59 -11.84
C LYS A 242 76.83 -10.24 -10.39
N ASP A 243 75.95 -10.26 -9.49
CA ASP A 243 76.13 -9.75 -8.12
C ASP A 243 76.37 -10.90 -7.10
N ASP A 244 76.29 -12.15 -7.55
CA ASP A 244 76.52 -13.35 -6.69
C ASP A 244 77.99 -13.74 -6.67
N ILE A 245 78.62 -13.85 -5.49
CA ILE A 245 79.92 -14.41 -5.30
C ILE A 245 79.77 -15.91 -5.05
N MET A 246 80.30 -16.72 -5.96
CA MET A 246 80.23 -18.15 -5.85
C MET A 246 81.57 -18.71 -5.55
N ILE A 247 81.74 -19.44 -4.44
CA ILE A 247 82.92 -20.21 -4.13
C ILE A 247 82.71 -21.58 -4.76
N VAL A 248 83.56 -21.91 -5.72
CA VAL A 248 83.47 -23.17 -6.47
C VAL A 248 84.72 -24.01 -6.30
N ASP A 249 84.59 -25.35 -6.17
CA ASP A 249 85.68 -26.31 -6.29
C ASP A 249 85.78 -26.70 -7.76
N PRO A 250 86.94 -26.38 -8.43
CA PRO A 250 87.13 -26.69 -9.81
C PRO A 250 87.22 -28.21 -10.10
N SER A 251 87.37 -29.05 -9.07
CA SER A 251 87.39 -30.49 -9.20
C SER A 251 86.03 -31.17 -9.25
N ALA A 252 84.95 -30.42 -8.84
CA ALA A 252 83.61 -30.96 -8.82
C ALA A 252 83.15 -31.41 -10.21
N ASP A 253 82.37 -32.48 -10.25
CA ASP A 253 81.73 -33.01 -11.48
C ASP A 253 80.84 -32.00 -12.24
N PHE A 254 80.33 -31.00 -11.53
CA PHE A 254 79.55 -29.88 -12.12
C PHE A 254 80.35 -29.14 -13.19
N PHE A 255 81.75 -29.00 -13.04
CA PHE A 255 82.58 -28.27 -13.99
C PHE A 255 83.27 -29.22 -15.00
N ARG A 256 82.87 -30.50 -15.11
CA ARG A 256 83.48 -31.53 -15.96
C ARG A 256 83.65 -31.07 -17.42
N TYR A 257 82.68 -30.34 -17.97
CA TYR A 257 82.73 -29.87 -19.37
C TYR A 257 83.43 -28.50 -19.54
N MET A 258 83.82 -27.83 -18.46
CA MET A 258 84.61 -26.59 -18.50
C MET A 258 86.14 -26.89 -18.49
N LYS A 259 86.55 -28.10 -18.11
CA LYS A 259 87.96 -28.53 -18.17
C LYS A 259 88.33 -28.78 -19.63
N LYS A 260 89.53 -28.27 -20.05
CA LYS A 260 90.05 -28.59 -21.36
C LYS A 260 90.16 -30.12 -21.55
N PRO A 261 89.76 -30.68 -22.71
CA PRO A 261 89.95 -32.08 -22.94
C PRO A 261 91.47 -32.39 -22.88
N SER A 262 91.88 -33.27 -21.98
CA SER A 262 93.20 -33.82 -22.00
C SER A 262 93.33 -34.57 -23.31
N ARG A 263 94.33 -34.20 -24.16
CA ARG A 263 94.72 -34.95 -25.36
C ARG A 263 95.18 -36.32 -24.96
#